data_3d3da315410c9df73124e77b734fc212
#
_entry.id   3d3da315410c9df73124e77b734fc212
#
_cell.length_a   1.000
_cell.length_b   1.000
_cell.length_c   1.000
_cell.angle_alpha   90.00
_cell.angle_beta   90.00
_cell.angle_gamma   90.00
#
_symmetry.space_group_name_H-M   'P 1'
#
loop_
_entity.id
_entity.type
_entity.pdbx_description
1 polymer ?
#
loop_
_entity_poly.entity_id
_entity_poly.type
_entity_poly.pdbx_seq_one_letter_code
_entity_poly.pdbx_strand_id
1 'polypeptide(L)'
;AMGPGMGRDAGTKEFLLKVLAAVDCPVVLDADALNLLAGEKALIASRGSRIIMTPHLAEFSRLSGLSMTEIKADPIAAARHFASEWKVNLVLKGAPTLIVSARTGNVYINSTGNPGMACGGMGDVLTGMIAAMTAHQGMSDLCSAACAGVYLHGSAGDACRKARGPYGFTPMETADALPGVLASLEEDLALPILQQPLIGGK
;
A
#
# COMPACT_ATOMS: atom_id res chain seq x y z
N ALA A 1 0.49 11.18 -5.19
CA ALA A 1 0.03 10.78 -3.86
C ALA A 1 -0.70 11.95 -3.21
N MET A 2 -1.87 11.67 -2.59
CA MET A 2 -2.71 12.71 -2.00
C MET A 2 -3.35 12.18 -0.70
N GLY A 3 -3.47 13.06 0.29
CA GLY A 3 -4.22 12.78 1.52
C GLY A 3 -3.52 13.09 2.82
N PRO A 4 -2.27 12.65 3.06
CA PRO A 4 -1.57 12.98 4.29
C PRO A 4 -1.52 14.48 4.55
N GLY A 5 -2.07 14.93 5.70
CA GLY A 5 -2.04 16.32 6.13
C GLY A 5 -2.84 17.34 5.30
N MET A 6 -3.73 16.87 4.39
CA MET A 6 -4.48 17.79 3.53
C MET A 6 -5.57 18.60 4.26
N GLY A 7 -6.09 18.09 5.38
CA GLY A 7 -7.30 18.62 5.99
C GLY A 7 -8.59 18.07 5.35
N ARG A 8 -9.74 18.43 5.95
CA ARG A 8 -11.05 17.83 5.58
C ARG A 8 -12.14 18.86 5.34
N ASP A 9 -11.76 20.11 5.09
CA ASP A 9 -12.72 21.16 4.77
C ASP A 9 -13.29 21.02 3.35
N ALA A 10 -14.34 21.78 3.07
CA ALA A 10 -15.03 21.73 1.78
C ALA A 10 -14.15 22.18 0.60
N GLY A 11 -13.26 23.15 0.81
CA GLY A 11 -12.33 23.63 -0.21
C GLY A 11 -11.30 22.56 -0.56
N THR A 12 -10.78 21.83 0.44
CA THR A 12 -9.88 20.70 0.25
C THR A 12 -10.58 19.57 -0.53
N LYS A 13 -11.85 19.29 -0.20
CA LYS A 13 -12.63 18.31 -0.97
C LYS A 13 -12.78 18.72 -2.43
N GLU A 14 -13.16 19.98 -2.68
CA GLU A 14 -13.31 20.50 -4.04
C GLU A 14 -12.01 20.43 -4.84
N PHE A 15 -10.89 20.82 -4.20
CA PHE A 15 -9.56 20.68 -4.80
C PHE A 15 -9.23 19.24 -5.18
N LEU A 16 -9.42 18.30 -4.25
CA LEU A 16 -9.18 16.86 -4.48
C LEU A 16 -10.00 16.33 -5.66
N LEU A 17 -11.29 16.66 -5.71
CA LEU A 17 -12.18 16.22 -6.79
C LEU A 17 -11.74 16.81 -8.15
N LYS A 18 -11.35 18.09 -8.20
CA LYS A 18 -10.84 18.73 -9.42
C LYS A 18 -9.53 18.08 -9.90
N VAL A 19 -8.60 17.80 -8.99
CA VAL A 19 -7.34 17.11 -9.35
C VAL A 19 -7.65 15.73 -9.88
N LEU A 20 -8.48 14.94 -9.20
CA LEU A 20 -8.86 13.62 -9.66
C LEU A 20 -9.54 13.64 -11.03
N ALA A 21 -10.32 14.66 -11.35
CA ALA A 21 -10.94 14.79 -12.66
C ALA A 21 -9.94 15.17 -13.77
N ALA A 22 -8.87 15.91 -13.43
CA ALA A 22 -7.95 16.50 -14.40
C ALA A 22 -6.74 15.62 -14.74
N VAL A 23 -6.26 14.77 -13.79
CA VAL A 23 -5.03 13.99 -14.02
C VAL A 23 -5.32 12.63 -14.65
N ASP A 24 -4.46 12.22 -15.57
CA ASP A 24 -4.54 10.89 -16.20
C ASP A 24 -3.54 9.87 -15.62
N CYS A 25 -2.62 10.33 -14.77
CA CYS A 25 -1.65 9.46 -14.11
C CYS A 25 -2.29 8.60 -13.00
N PRO A 26 -1.61 7.53 -12.56
CA PRO A 26 -1.96 6.81 -11.34
C PRO A 26 -2.01 7.73 -10.12
N VAL A 27 -2.92 7.43 -9.18
CA VAL A 27 -3.07 8.22 -7.95
C VAL A 27 -3.09 7.28 -6.74
N VAL A 28 -2.28 7.61 -5.73
CA VAL A 28 -2.32 6.95 -4.41
C VAL A 28 -3.08 7.85 -3.44
N LEU A 29 -4.14 7.31 -2.83
CA LEU A 29 -5.04 8.00 -1.91
C LEU A 29 -4.92 7.43 -0.50
N ASP A 30 -4.61 8.29 0.48
CA ASP A 30 -4.46 7.91 1.89
C ASP A 30 -5.12 8.95 2.81
N ALA A 31 -5.26 8.63 4.07
CA ALA A 31 -5.59 9.54 5.17
C ALA A 31 -6.80 10.46 4.87
N ASP A 32 -6.59 11.80 4.88
CA ASP A 32 -7.68 12.75 4.69
C ASP A 32 -8.37 12.64 3.33
N ALA A 33 -7.65 12.27 2.26
CA ALA A 33 -8.26 12.04 0.96
C ALA A 33 -9.28 10.91 1.00
N LEU A 34 -8.99 9.82 1.72
CA LEU A 34 -9.93 8.71 1.88
C LEU A 34 -11.21 9.15 2.61
N ASN A 35 -11.06 9.97 3.65
CA ASN A 35 -12.21 10.49 4.38
C ASN A 35 -13.07 11.44 3.54
N LEU A 36 -12.43 12.31 2.72
CA LEU A 36 -13.13 13.24 1.83
C LEU A 36 -13.87 12.53 0.68
N LEU A 37 -13.37 11.36 0.27
CA LEU A 37 -13.93 10.56 -0.84
C LEU A 37 -14.98 9.53 -0.37
N ALA A 38 -15.28 9.47 0.92
CA ALA A 38 -16.40 8.66 1.41
C ALA A 38 -17.69 9.13 0.73
N GLY A 39 -18.36 8.22 0.00
CA GLY A 39 -19.54 8.54 -0.83
C GLY A 39 -19.26 8.89 -2.28
N GLU A 40 -18.02 9.11 -2.71
CA GLU A 40 -17.63 9.45 -4.09
C GLU A 40 -17.28 8.21 -4.95
N LYS A 41 -17.90 7.06 -4.66
CA LYS A 41 -17.63 5.77 -5.33
C LYS A 41 -17.70 5.86 -6.85
N ALA A 42 -18.70 6.56 -7.39
CA ALA A 42 -18.88 6.66 -8.84
C ALA A 42 -17.70 7.35 -9.53
N LEU A 43 -17.18 8.44 -8.95
CA LEU A 43 -16.03 9.15 -9.44
C LEU A 43 -14.78 8.26 -9.39
N ILE A 44 -14.54 7.61 -8.26
CA ILE A 44 -13.38 6.73 -8.08
C ILE A 44 -13.45 5.55 -9.05
N ALA A 45 -14.59 4.88 -9.16
CA ALA A 45 -14.78 3.74 -10.06
C ALA A 45 -14.61 4.11 -11.54
N SER A 46 -14.91 5.37 -11.93
CA SER A 46 -14.68 5.85 -13.30
C SER A 46 -13.19 5.93 -13.68
N ARG A 47 -12.31 6.09 -12.71
CA ARG A 47 -10.86 6.10 -12.88
C ARG A 47 -10.28 4.67 -12.95
N GLY A 48 -11.05 3.70 -12.47
CA GLY A 48 -10.72 2.28 -12.53
C GLY A 48 -9.41 1.94 -11.80
N SER A 49 -8.68 0.98 -12.34
CA SER A 49 -7.46 0.45 -11.74
C SER A 49 -6.28 1.45 -11.64
N ARG A 50 -6.47 2.71 -12.05
CA ARG A 50 -5.47 3.78 -11.88
C ARG A 50 -5.40 4.33 -10.44
N ILE A 51 -6.30 3.89 -9.56
CA ILE A 51 -6.32 4.31 -8.16
C ILE A 51 -5.74 3.22 -7.27
N ILE A 52 -4.90 3.61 -6.33
CA ILE A 52 -4.51 2.81 -5.17
C ILE A 52 -5.06 3.51 -3.92
N MET A 53 -5.83 2.82 -3.11
CA MET A 53 -6.33 3.32 -1.82
C MET A 53 -5.64 2.57 -0.69
N THR A 54 -5.18 3.30 0.36
CA THR A 54 -4.38 2.73 1.45
C THR A 54 -5.03 2.89 2.84
N PRO A 55 -6.31 2.52 3.02
CA PRO A 55 -6.98 2.72 4.29
C PRO A 55 -6.42 1.84 5.42
N HIS A 56 -6.34 2.38 6.63
CA HIS A 56 -6.33 1.56 7.83
C HIS A 56 -7.75 1.08 8.17
N LEU A 57 -7.89 0.15 9.13
CA LEU A 57 -9.16 -0.50 9.42
C LEU A 57 -10.32 0.47 9.69
N ALA A 58 -10.09 1.58 10.41
CA ALA A 58 -11.15 2.54 10.72
C ALA A 58 -11.53 3.41 9.50
N GLU A 59 -10.58 3.74 8.62
CA GLU A 59 -10.86 4.40 7.34
C GLU A 59 -11.64 3.47 6.41
N PHE A 60 -11.23 2.21 6.36
CA PHE A 60 -11.90 1.19 5.57
C PHE A 60 -13.34 0.96 6.02
N SER A 61 -13.61 0.93 7.32
CA SER A 61 -14.96 0.86 7.88
C SER A 61 -15.83 2.02 7.41
N ARG A 62 -15.32 3.25 7.42
CA ARG A 62 -16.06 4.44 6.92
C ARG A 62 -16.32 4.39 5.42
N LEU A 63 -15.35 3.92 4.64
CA LEU A 63 -15.48 3.83 3.17
C LEU A 63 -16.43 2.74 2.73
N SER A 64 -16.35 1.57 3.37
CA SER A 64 -17.13 0.37 3.01
C SER A 64 -18.55 0.36 3.63
N GLY A 65 -18.76 1.12 4.70
CA GLY A 65 -19.98 1.05 5.51
C GLY A 65 -20.05 -0.18 6.43
N LEU A 66 -19.06 -1.06 6.40
CA LEU A 66 -18.99 -2.25 7.26
C LEU A 66 -18.50 -1.88 8.67
N SER A 67 -19.02 -2.52 9.68
CA SER A 67 -18.49 -2.41 11.04
C SER A 67 -17.10 -3.06 11.15
N MET A 68 -16.31 -2.62 12.13
CA MET A 68 -15.01 -3.21 12.40
C MET A 68 -15.08 -4.72 12.73
N THR A 69 -16.19 -5.16 13.31
CA THR A 69 -16.43 -6.58 13.63
C THR A 69 -16.65 -7.40 12.36
N GLU A 70 -17.47 -6.91 11.43
CA GLU A 70 -17.69 -7.58 10.14
C GLU A 70 -16.40 -7.67 9.34
N ILE A 71 -15.62 -6.59 9.28
CA ILE A 71 -14.34 -6.59 8.57
C ILE A 71 -13.37 -7.61 9.19
N LYS A 72 -13.28 -7.67 10.52
CA LYS A 72 -12.39 -8.61 11.23
C LYS A 72 -12.83 -10.06 11.09
N ALA A 73 -14.11 -10.33 10.89
CA ALA A 73 -14.64 -11.69 10.72
C ALA A 73 -14.13 -12.33 9.42
N ASP A 74 -14.07 -11.56 8.31
CA ASP A 74 -13.47 -12.00 7.06
C ASP A 74 -12.87 -10.79 6.31
N PRO A 75 -11.65 -10.38 6.67
CA PRO A 75 -11.01 -9.22 6.07
C PRO A 75 -10.68 -9.41 4.57
N ILE A 76 -10.47 -10.66 4.15
CA ILE A 76 -10.16 -10.97 2.74
C ILE A 76 -11.40 -10.78 1.88
N ALA A 77 -12.55 -11.32 2.28
CA ALA A 77 -13.80 -11.14 1.55
C ALA A 77 -14.21 -9.66 1.53
N ALA A 78 -14.14 -8.94 2.66
CA ALA A 78 -14.45 -7.53 2.76
C ALA A 78 -13.55 -6.68 1.82
N ALA A 79 -12.23 -6.91 1.85
CA ALA A 79 -11.28 -6.19 1.01
C ALA A 79 -11.51 -6.46 -0.49
N ARG A 80 -11.73 -7.73 -0.86
CA ARG A 80 -12.00 -8.12 -2.25
C ARG A 80 -13.31 -7.54 -2.77
N HIS A 81 -14.36 -7.58 -1.98
CA HIS A 81 -15.66 -7.00 -2.35
C HIS A 81 -15.53 -5.49 -2.59
N PHE A 82 -14.92 -4.76 -1.66
CA PHE A 82 -14.69 -3.33 -1.78
C PHE A 82 -13.87 -2.98 -3.03
N ALA A 83 -12.73 -3.65 -3.24
CA ALA A 83 -11.86 -3.40 -4.39
C ALA A 83 -12.59 -3.61 -5.72
N SER A 84 -13.44 -4.64 -5.81
CA SER A 84 -14.27 -4.92 -6.97
C SER A 84 -15.32 -3.84 -7.20
N GLU A 85 -16.06 -3.44 -6.15
CA GLU A 85 -17.10 -2.44 -6.25
C GLU A 85 -16.57 -1.04 -6.60
N TRP A 86 -15.45 -0.65 -6.01
CA TRP A 86 -14.81 0.65 -6.23
C TRP A 86 -13.86 0.64 -7.42
N LYS A 87 -13.58 -0.55 -7.99
CA LYS A 87 -12.64 -0.79 -9.10
C LYS A 87 -11.23 -0.25 -8.82
N VAL A 88 -10.76 -0.33 -7.59
CA VAL A 88 -9.46 0.20 -7.13
C VAL A 88 -8.51 -0.90 -6.70
N ASN A 89 -7.22 -0.64 -6.79
CA ASN A 89 -6.24 -1.41 -6.04
C ASN A 89 -6.31 -0.98 -4.58
N LEU A 90 -6.48 -1.94 -3.69
CA LEU A 90 -6.66 -1.67 -2.26
C LEU A 90 -5.45 -2.18 -1.48
N VAL A 91 -4.94 -1.36 -0.58
CA VAL A 91 -3.97 -1.72 0.46
C VAL A 91 -4.66 -1.54 1.80
N LEU A 92 -5.27 -2.58 2.32
CA LEU A 92 -5.88 -2.56 3.66
C LEU A 92 -4.78 -2.73 4.71
N LYS A 93 -4.41 -1.60 5.34
CA LYS A 93 -3.35 -1.55 6.36
C LYS A 93 -3.77 -2.34 7.61
N GLY A 94 -2.90 -3.25 8.05
CA GLY A 94 -3.14 -4.12 9.21
C GLY A 94 -1.95 -5.04 9.47
N ALA A 95 -2.15 -5.99 10.38
CA ALA A 95 -1.22 -7.06 10.67
C ALA A 95 -1.94 -8.40 10.48
N PRO A 96 -1.81 -9.01 9.27
CA PRO A 96 -1.04 -8.55 8.10
C PRO A 96 -1.74 -7.45 7.28
N THR A 97 -0.98 -6.74 6.43
CA THR A 97 -1.54 -5.86 5.40
C THR A 97 -1.99 -6.70 4.21
N LEU A 98 -3.19 -6.41 3.68
CA LEU A 98 -3.75 -7.08 2.51
C LEU A 98 -3.67 -6.14 1.30
N ILE A 99 -3.23 -6.66 0.15
CA ILE A 99 -3.23 -5.93 -1.10
C ILE A 99 -4.17 -6.64 -2.07
N VAL A 100 -5.11 -5.91 -2.68
CA VAL A 100 -6.10 -6.47 -3.61
C VAL A 100 -5.96 -5.82 -4.98
N SER A 101 -5.84 -6.65 -6.00
CA SER A 101 -5.78 -6.19 -7.38
C SER A 101 -7.17 -5.80 -7.91
N ALA A 102 -7.30 -4.57 -8.41
CA ALA A 102 -8.51 -4.10 -9.10
C ALA A 102 -8.84 -4.92 -10.35
N ARG A 103 -7.81 -5.44 -11.02
CA ARG A 103 -7.93 -6.13 -12.31
C ARG A 103 -8.31 -7.60 -12.16
N THR A 104 -7.70 -8.29 -11.23
CA THR A 104 -7.83 -9.76 -11.10
C THR A 104 -8.63 -10.20 -9.88
N GLY A 105 -8.82 -9.32 -8.89
CA GLY A 105 -9.39 -9.68 -7.58
C GLY A 105 -8.46 -10.53 -6.72
N ASN A 106 -7.21 -10.77 -7.16
CA ASN A 106 -6.23 -11.50 -6.36
C ASN A 106 -5.90 -10.71 -5.10
N VAL A 107 -5.73 -11.45 -4.01
CA VAL A 107 -5.34 -10.90 -2.69
C VAL A 107 -3.94 -11.36 -2.37
N TYR A 108 -3.08 -10.42 -2.04
CA TYR A 108 -1.71 -10.66 -1.59
C TYR A 108 -1.63 -10.30 -0.11
N ILE A 109 -0.92 -11.11 0.65
CA ILE A 109 -0.75 -10.94 2.10
C ILE A 109 0.70 -10.57 2.35
N ASN A 110 0.93 -9.39 2.91
CA ASN A 110 2.28 -8.94 3.24
C ASN A 110 2.80 -9.65 4.48
N SER A 111 4.04 -10.16 4.42
CA SER A 111 4.72 -10.89 5.49
C SER A 111 5.78 -10.08 6.23
N THR A 112 6.05 -8.83 5.82
CA THR A 112 7.05 -7.95 6.42
C THR A 112 6.42 -6.93 7.37
N GLY A 113 7.25 -6.34 8.21
CA GLY A 113 6.83 -5.34 9.19
C GLY A 113 6.62 -5.92 10.58
N ASN A 114 6.57 -5.04 11.56
CA ASN A 114 6.50 -5.39 12.97
C ASN A 114 5.67 -4.38 13.77
N PRO A 115 5.26 -4.72 15.01
CA PRO A 115 4.44 -3.83 15.84
C PRO A 115 5.08 -2.47 16.17
N GLY A 116 6.40 -2.34 16.13
CA GLY A 116 7.10 -1.06 16.33
C GLY A 116 6.76 0.01 15.29
N MET A 117 6.21 -0.41 14.14
CA MET A 117 5.75 0.48 13.09
C MET A 117 4.38 1.13 13.40
N ALA A 118 3.73 0.81 14.51
CA ALA A 118 2.42 1.36 14.87
C ALA A 118 2.56 2.76 15.48
N CYS A 119 3.05 3.72 14.70
CA CYS A 119 3.18 5.13 15.10
C CYS A 119 2.70 6.09 14.00
N GLY A 120 2.38 7.32 14.41
CA GLY A 120 1.94 8.36 13.48
C GLY A 120 3.00 8.68 12.42
N GLY A 121 2.57 8.92 11.17
CA GLY A 121 3.45 9.19 10.04
C GLY A 121 3.97 7.95 9.29
N MET A 122 3.82 6.75 9.86
CA MET A 122 4.26 5.52 9.18
C MET A 122 3.44 5.24 7.90
N GLY A 123 2.14 5.58 7.92
CA GLY A 123 1.28 5.54 6.74
C GLY A 123 1.72 6.51 5.64
N ASP A 124 2.20 7.70 6.03
CA ASP A 124 2.64 8.73 5.09
C ASP A 124 3.90 8.26 4.33
N VAL A 125 4.83 7.60 5.04
CA VAL A 125 6.01 6.96 4.43
C VAL A 125 5.58 5.85 3.47
N LEU A 126 4.64 4.98 3.87
CA LEU A 126 4.09 3.94 3.00
C LEU A 126 3.48 4.54 1.72
N THR A 127 2.70 5.60 1.86
CA THR A 127 2.08 6.31 0.72
C THR A 127 3.13 6.83 -0.25
N GLY A 128 4.21 7.43 0.25
CA GLY A 128 5.35 7.87 -0.55
C GLY A 128 6.07 6.72 -1.24
N MET A 129 6.31 5.61 -0.54
CA MET A 129 6.94 4.42 -1.12
C MET A 129 6.10 3.79 -2.24
N ILE A 130 4.79 3.64 -2.04
CA ILE A 130 3.90 3.14 -3.09
C ILE A 130 3.90 4.09 -4.29
N ALA A 131 3.85 5.40 -4.07
CA ALA A 131 3.90 6.38 -5.15
C ALA A 131 5.21 6.29 -5.95
N ALA A 132 6.34 6.13 -5.28
CA ALA A 132 7.64 5.93 -5.94
C ALA A 132 7.64 4.64 -6.78
N MET A 133 7.09 3.54 -6.26
CA MET A 133 6.99 2.29 -7.00
C MET A 133 6.07 2.41 -8.23
N THR A 134 4.98 3.21 -8.16
CA THR A 134 4.12 3.44 -9.34
C THR A 134 4.82 4.20 -10.46
N ALA A 135 5.82 4.99 -10.14
CA ALA A 135 6.63 5.74 -11.11
C ALA A 135 7.80 4.92 -11.67
N HIS A 136 8.10 3.76 -11.08
CA HIS A 136 9.22 2.91 -11.51
C HIS A 136 8.89 2.16 -12.80
N GLN A 137 9.76 2.29 -13.80
CA GLN A 137 9.53 1.75 -15.17
C GLN A 137 9.44 0.21 -15.24
N GLY A 138 9.91 -0.51 -14.24
CA GLY A 138 9.87 -1.98 -14.19
C GLY A 138 8.57 -2.57 -13.66
N MET A 139 7.62 -1.76 -13.19
CA MET A 139 6.37 -2.29 -12.61
C MET A 139 5.38 -2.69 -13.71
N SER A 140 4.90 -3.92 -13.65
CA SER A 140 3.97 -4.47 -14.64
C SER A 140 2.55 -3.90 -14.53
N ASP A 141 2.13 -3.57 -13.31
CA ASP A 141 0.84 -2.94 -12.99
C ASP A 141 0.87 -2.27 -11.60
N LEU A 142 -0.17 -1.50 -11.29
CA LEU A 142 -0.25 -0.76 -10.03
C LEU A 142 -0.41 -1.67 -8.79
N CYS A 143 -0.95 -2.86 -8.94
CA CYS A 143 -1.01 -3.81 -7.84
C CYS A 143 0.38 -4.32 -7.48
N SER A 144 1.21 -4.63 -8.48
CA SER A 144 2.61 -5.01 -8.28
C SER A 144 3.41 -3.88 -7.61
N ALA A 145 3.18 -2.63 -8.02
CA ALA A 145 3.79 -1.46 -7.39
C ALA A 145 3.35 -1.32 -5.92
N ALA A 146 2.06 -1.54 -5.62
CA ALA A 146 1.56 -1.53 -4.25
C ALA A 146 2.18 -2.66 -3.41
N CYS A 147 2.27 -3.89 -3.95
CA CYS A 147 2.93 -5.00 -3.27
C CYS A 147 4.40 -4.70 -2.96
N ALA A 148 5.14 -4.18 -3.93
CA ALA A 148 6.55 -3.79 -3.74
C ALA A 148 6.69 -2.71 -2.67
N GLY A 149 5.88 -1.64 -2.74
CA GLY A 149 5.91 -0.56 -1.75
C GLY A 149 5.59 -1.04 -0.33
N VAL A 150 4.58 -1.89 -0.17
CA VAL A 150 4.20 -2.46 1.14
C VAL A 150 5.30 -3.39 1.67
N TYR A 151 5.86 -4.25 0.82
CA TYR A 151 6.93 -5.16 1.21
C TYR A 151 8.20 -4.41 1.65
N LEU A 152 8.65 -3.45 0.85
CA LEU A 152 9.83 -2.63 1.14
C LEU A 152 9.66 -1.80 2.41
N HIS A 153 8.47 -1.21 2.61
CA HIS A 153 8.14 -0.47 3.82
C HIS A 153 8.20 -1.35 5.07
N GLY A 154 7.61 -2.54 5.02
CA GLY A 154 7.68 -3.50 6.12
C GLY A 154 9.12 -3.99 6.38
N SER A 155 9.87 -4.31 5.33
CA SER A 155 11.29 -4.72 5.42
C SER A 155 12.17 -3.62 6.03
N ALA A 156 11.93 -2.35 5.67
CA ALA A 156 12.63 -1.21 6.27
C ALA A 156 12.31 -1.07 7.77
N GLY A 157 11.04 -1.27 8.17
CA GLY A 157 10.65 -1.34 9.58
C GLY A 157 11.30 -2.50 10.33
N ASP A 158 11.46 -3.66 9.68
CA ASP A 158 12.16 -4.82 10.26
C ASP A 158 13.66 -4.56 10.41
N ALA A 159 14.29 -3.87 9.46
CA ALA A 159 15.66 -3.39 9.57
C ALA A 159 15.84 -2.42 10.75
N CYS A 160 14.93 -1.46 10.92
CA CYS A 160 14.91 -0.56 12.08
C CYS A 160 14.79 -1.32 13.40
N ARG A 161 13.88 -2.28 13.48
CA ARG A 161 13.72 -3.14 14.67
C ARG A 161 15.00 -3.90 14.98
N LYS A 162 15.66 -4.43 13.97
CA LYS A 162 16.95 -5.17 14.15
C LYS A 162 18.06 -4.26 14.67
N ALA A 163 18.14 -3.03 14.17
CA ALA A 163 19.19 -2.08 14.51
C ALA A 163 18.97 -1.37 15.85
N ARG A 164 17.72 -1.07 16.22
CA ARG A 164 17.35 -0.18 17.34
C ARG A 164 16.53 -0.85 18.44
N GLY A 165 16.04 -2.05 18.21
CA GLY A 165 15.12 -2.73 19.13
C GLY A 165 13.65 -2.65 18.67
N PRO A 166 12.72 -3.28 19.45
CA PRO A 166 11.37 -3.51 19.01
C PRO A 166 10.46 -2.26 18.97
N TYR A 167 10.87 -1.15 19.60
CA TYR A 167 10.06 0.07 19.71
C TYR A 167 10.92 1.31 19.62
N GLY A 168 10.29 2.46 19.32
CA GLY A 168 10.91 3.79 19.42
C GLY A 168 11.61 4.29 18.17
N PHE A 169 11.62 3.55 17.07
CA PHE A 169 12.07 4.08 15.78
C PHE A 169 10.95 4.89 15.10
N THR A 170 11.36 5.88 14.35
CA THR A 170 10.46 6.85 13.71
C THR A 170 10.14 6.49 12.26
N PRO A 171 9.09 7.09 11.65
CA PRO A 171 8.82 6.95 10.22
C PRO A 171 10.00 7.37 9.34
N MET A 172 10.70 8.45 9.70
CA MET A 172 11.87 8.92 8.93
C MET A 172 13.01 7.91 8.97
N GLU A 173 13.29 7.32 10.13
CA GLU A 173 14.29 6.26 10.25
C GLU A 173 13.92 5.02 9.43
N THR A 174 12.61 4.73 9.28
CA THR A 174 12.14 3.66 8.39
C THR A 174 12.39 4.03 6.92
N ALA A 175 12.16 5.29 6.54
CA ALA A 175 12.49 5.75 5.19
C ALA A 175 14.02 5.71 4.94
N ASP A 176 14.83 6.14 5.91
CA ASP A 176 16.29 6.13 5.82
C ASP A 176 16.90 4.72 5.75
N ALA A 177 16.20 3.71 6.26
CA ALA A 177 16.63 2.31 6.17
C ALA A 177 16.42 1.69 4.77
N LEU A 178 15.59 2.30 3.92
CA LEU A 178 15.22 1.75 2.60
C LEU A 178 16.41 1.48 1.67
N PRO A 179 17.43 2.37 1.54
CA PRO A 179 18.57 2.10 0.68
C PRO A 179 19.32 0.82 1.06
N GLY A 180 19.48 0.56 2.37
CA GLY A 180 20.10 -0.68 2.86
C GLY A 180 19.28 -1.93 2.57
N VAL A 181 17.95 -1.83 2.66
CA VAL A 181 17.03 -2.93 2.28
C VAL A 181 17.15 -3.24 0.78
N LEU A 182 17.18 -2.22 -0.07
CA LEU A 182 17.32 -2.40 -1.51
C LEU A 182 18.66 -3.05 -1.86
N ALA A 183 19.76 -2.60 -1.25
CA ALA A 183 21.08 -3.20 -1.45
C ALA A 183 21.11 -4.69 -1.06
N SER A 184 20.50 -5.05 0.08
CA SER A 184 20.41 -6.46 0.51
C SER A 184 19.61 -7.32 -0.47
N LEU A 185 18.52 -6.78 -1.05
CA LEU A 185 17.74 -7.52 -2.06
C LEU A 185 18.52 -7.71 -3.36
N GLU A 186 19.35 -6.75 -3.78
CA GLU A 186 20.22 -6.90 -4.94
C GLU A 186 21.28 -7.97 -4.70
N GLU A 187 21.88 -8.02 -3.51
CA GLU A 187 22.83 -9.06 -3.13
C GLU A 187 22.19 -10.46 -3.13
N ASP A 188 21.00 -10.60 -2.58
CA ASP A 188 20.24 -11.86 -2.58
C ASP A 188 19.91 -12.33 -4.00
N LEU A 189 19.59 -11.40 -4.92
CA LEU A 189 19.34 -11.71 -6.33
C LEU A 189 20.63 -12.01 -7.11
N ALA A 190 21.75 -11.44 -6.70
CA ALA A 190 23.07 -11.65 -7.30
C ALA A 190 23.74 -12.95 -6.83
N LEU A 191 23.23 -13.61 -5.77
CA LEU A 191 23.68 -14.95 -5.43
C LEU A 191 23.53 -15.86 -6.64
N PRO A 192 24.60 -16.56 -7.11
CA PRO A 192 24.49 -17.43 -8.26
C PRO A 192 23.38 -18.43 -7.95
N ILE A 193 22.33 -18.43 -8.78
CA ILE A 193 21.44 -19.57 -8.87
C ILE A 193 22.38 -20.74 -9.06
N LEU A 194 22.54 -21.58 -8.03
CA LEU A 194 23.35 -22.78 -8.11
C LEU A 194 22.90 -23.49 -9.38
N GLN A 195 23.70 -23.38 -10.43
CA GLN A 195 23.50 -24.18 -11.62
C GLN A 195 23.65 -25.62 -11.12
N GLN A 196 22.53 -26.23 -10.76
CA GLN A 196 22.52 -27.66 -10.61
C GLN A 196 22.97 -28.20 -11.95
N PRO A 197 24.08 -28.93 -12.03
CA PRO A 197 24.45 -29.59 -13.26
C PRO A 197 23.25 -30.46 -13.62
N LEU A 198 22.68 -30.24 -14.81
CA LEU A 198 21.74 -31.18 -15.38
C LEU A 198 22.42 -32.53 -15.32
N ILE A 199 21.99 -33.40 -14.41
CA ILE A 199 22.44 -34.76 -14.33
C ILE A 199 22.07 -35.35 -15.67
N GLY A 200 23.06 -35.46 -16.55
CA GLY A 200 22.89 -36.07 -17.85
C GLY A 200 22.44 -37.52 -17.65
N GLY A 201 21.18 -37.76 -17.97
CA GLY A 201 20.68 -39.11 -18.13
C GLY A 201 21.50 -39.82 -19.21
N LYS A 202 22.10 -40.92 -18.82
CA LYS A 202 22.49 -42.00 -19.75
C LYS A 202 21.27 -42.76 -20.13
#